data_ed12b6319fa8f344f2ee39d7d2cf474d
#
_entry.id   ed12b6319fa8f344f2ee39d7d2cf474d
#
_cell.length_a   1.000
_cell.length_b   1.000
_cell.length_c   1.000
_cell.angle_alpha   90.00
_cell.angle_beta   90.00
_cell.angle_gamma   90.00
#
_symmetry.space_group_name_H-M   'P 1'
#
loop_
_entity.id
_entity.type
_entity.pdbx_description
1 polymer ?
#
loop_
_entity_poly.entity_id
_entity_poly.type
_entity_poly.pdbx_seq_one_letter_code
_entity_poly.pdbx_strand_id
1 'polypeptide(L)'
;MDTEFENAKQLVEATIRKIGLDPATTSAPVASDAQAAWALKRGSASVLVTVTYHEDEASTYLRVCSPVVTLPTDPTNQVALVRRLLELNAAGLANAAFGLMGDRVVAVSERPAADLDAGEVEQSIKHLAAVSDTFDDRFAKEFGATKA
;
A
#
# COMPACT_ATOMS: atom_id res chain seq x y z
N MET A 1 23.21 2.01 5.26
CA MET A 1 21.94 2.73 5.36
C MET A 1 22.23 4.11 5.83
N ASP A 2 21.52 5.02 5.31
CA ASP A 2 21.83 6.41 5.48
C ASP A 2 20.81 7.12 6.40
N THR A 3 21.07 8.40 6.59
CA THR A 3 20.20 9.28 7.37
C THR A 3 18.78 9.36 6.80
N GLU A 4 18.64 9.24 5.48
CA GLU A 4 17.33 9.26 4.80
C GLU A 4 16.44 8.10 5.21
N PHE A 5 17.00 6.89 5.30
CA PHE A 5 16.27 5.72 5.78
C PHE A 5 15.78 5.91 7.24
N GLU A 6 16.67 6.35 8.12
CA GLU A 6 16.32 6.58 9.52
C GLU A 6 15.28 7.71 9.67
N ASN A 7 15.43 8.78 8.90
CA ASN A 7 14.46 9.89 8.90
C ASN A 7 13.09 9.43 8.40
N ALA A 8 13.04 8.67 7.33
CA ALA A 8 11.79 8.13 6.78
C ALA A 8 11.10 7.21 7.80
N LYS A 9 11.88 6.34 8.43
CA LYS A 9 11.39 5.44 9.46
C LYS A 9 10.78 6.21 10.63
N GLN A 10 11.48 7.22 11.15
CA GLN A 10 10.98 8.06 12.24
C GLN A 10 9.72 8.82 11.83
N LEU A 11 9.65 9.28 10.60
CA LEU A 11 8.50 10.00 10.06
C LEU A 11 7.26 9.12 10.00
N VAL A 12 7.42 7.87 9.56
CA VAL A 12 6.33 6.89 9.55
C VAL A 12 5.86 6.59 10.98
N GLU A 13 6.80 6.36 11.89
CA GLU A 13 6.46 6.08 13.30
C GLU A 13 5.71 7.25 13.95
N ALA A 14 6.14 8.49 13.70
CA ALA A 14 5.45 9.68 14.18
C ALA A 14 4.03 9.79 13.60
N THR A 15 3.87 9.46 12.32
CA THR A 15 2.56 9.46 11.66
C THR A 15 1.64 8.40 12.28
N ILE A 16 2.16 7.21 12.54
CA ILE A 16 1.40 6.13 13.18
C ILE A 16 0.89 6.56 14.55
N ARG A 17 1.74 7.23 15.35
CA ARG A 17 1.32 7.77 16.65
C ARG A 17 0.26 8.84 16.51
N LYS A 18 0.40 9.72 15.53
CA LYS A 18 -0.56 10.80 15.26
C LYS A 18 -1.95 10.27 14.95
N ILE A 19 -2.04 9.16 14.23
CA ILE A 19 -3.34 8.54 13.91
C ILE A 19 -3.88 7.63 15.02
N GLY A 20 -3.21 7.58 16.17
CA GLY A 20 -3.69 6.88 17.36
C GLY A 20 -3.24 5.44 17.51
N LEU A 21 -2.23 5.02 16.76
CA LEU A 21 -1.68 3.66 16.82
C LEU A 21 -0.27 3.67 17.41
N ASP A 22 0.20 2.49 17.82
CA ASP A 22 1.53 2.31 18.40
C ASP A 22 2.45 1.67 17.36
N PRO A 23 3.55 2.34 16.96
CA PRO A 23 4.51 1.76 16.00
C PRO A 23 5.09 0.41 16.45
N ALA A 24 5.24 0.19 17.76
CA ALA A 24 5.78 -1.06 18.26
C ALA A 24 4.83 -2.24 18.05
N THR A 25 3.52 -2.04 18.27
CA THR A 25 2.52 -3.10 18.11
C THR A 25 2.10 -3.31 16.67
N THR A 26 2.34 -2.35 15.79
CA THR A 26 2.02 -2.44 14.34
C THR A 26 3.21 -2.92 13.53
N SER A 27 4.39 -3.02 14.10
CA SER A 27 5.61 -3.48 13.42
C SER A 27 5.38 -4.85 12.74
N ALA A 28 5.82 -4.96 11.50
CA ALA A 28 5.68 -6.17 10.69
C ALA A 28 7.04 -6.77 10.36
N PRO A 29 7.12 -8.10 10.12
CA PRO A 29 8.37 -8.74 9.74
C PRO A 29 8.94 -8.19 8.44
N VAL A 30 10.26 -8.12 8.35
CA VAL A 30 11.00 -7.66 7.17
C VAL A 30 12.09 -8.67 6.80
N ALA A 31 12.54 -8.61 5.54
CA ALA A 31 13.53 -9.55 5.02
C ALA A 31 14.97 -9.19 5.45
N SER A 32 15.25 -7.93 5.76
CA SER A 32 16.59 -7.46 6.10
C SER A 32 16.55 -6.16 6.91
N ASP A 33 17.72 -5.74 7.42
CA ASP A 33 17.86 -4.46 8.11
C ASP A 33 17.68 -3.24 7.19
N ALA A 34 17.68 -3.47 5.86
CA ALA A 34 17.41 -2.43 4.87
C ALA A 34 15.93 -2.09 4.73
N GLN A 35 15.07 -2.73 5.53
CA GLN A 35 13.63 -2.52 5.50
C GLN A 35 13.05 -2.29 6.89
N ALA A 36 11.96 -1.52 6.95
CA ALA A 36 11.10 -1.42 8.11
C ALA A 36 9.65 -1.44 7.60
N ALA A 37 8.76 -2.12 8.30
CA ALA A 37 7.38 -2.27 7.86
C ALA A 37 6.41 -2.21 9.02
N TRP A 38 5.21 -1.72 8.75
CA TRP A 38 4.11 -1.61 9.72
C TRP A 38 2.80 -2.00 9.05
N ALA A 39 2.04 -2.85 9.73
CA ALA A 39 0.71 -3.26 9.28
C ALA A 39 -0.34 -2.52 10.10
N LEU A 40 -1.16 -1.74 9.40
CA LEU A 40 -2.15 -0.85 10.03
C LEU A 40 -3.56 -1.25 9.63
N LYS A 41 -4.54 -0.86 10.47
CA LYS A 41 -5.97 -0.89 10.12
C LYS A 41 -6.48 0.55 10.03
N ARG A 42 -7.18 0.85 8.93
CA ARG A 42 -7.89 2.13 8.75
C ARG A 42 -9.31 1.80 8.30
N GLY A 43 -10.29 1.93 9.22
CA GLY A 43 -11.62 1.42 8.97
C GLY A 43 -11.58 -0.10 8.78
N SER A 44 -12.13 -0.60 7.68
CA SER A 44 -12.08 -2.02 7.33
C SER A 44 -10.85 -2.39 6.48
N ALA A 45 -10.10 -1.42 6.01
CA ALA A 45 -8.94 -1.66 5.15
C ALA A 45 -7.69 -2.00 5.96
N SER A 46 -6.89 -2.93 5.42
CA SER A 46 -5.54 -3.21 5.90
C SER A 46 -4.55 -2.43 5.05
N VAL A 47 -3.58 -1.79 5.69
CA VAL A 47 -2.56 -1.01 5.00
C VAL A 47 -1.19 -1.45 5.49
N LEU A 48 -0.31 -1.82 4.56
CA LEU A 48 1.09 -2.12 4.85
C LEU A 48 1.94 -0.94 4.42
N VAL A 49 2.69 -0.38 5.36
CA VAL A 49 3.65 0.72 5.11
C VAL A 49 5.04 0.15 5.20
N THR A 50 5.87 0.35 4.18
CA THR A 50 7.23 -0.16 4.14
C THR A 50 8.20 0.94 3.74
N VAL A 51 9.30 1.06 4.47
CA VAL A 51 10.44 1.89 4.11
C VAL A 51 11.56 0.94 3.72
N THR A 52 12.12 1.12 2.53
CA THR A 52 13.17 0.24 1.98
C THR A 52 14.33 1.06 1.47
N TYR A 53 15.54 0.71 1.88
CA TYR A 53 16.78 1.24 1.32
C TYR A 53 17.23 0.32 0.18
N HIS A 54 17.42 0.90 -1.00
CA HIS A 54 17.92 0.21 -2.19
C HIS A 54 19.39 0.54 -2.39
N GLU A 55 20.28 -0.41 -2.13
CA GLU A 55 21.72 -0.21 -2.23
C GLU A 55 22.15 0.18 -3.65
N ASP A 56 21.57 -0.46 -4.66
CA ASP A 56 21.92 -0.24 -6.06
C ASP A 56 21.67 1.21 -6.50
N GLU A 57 20.64 1.83 -5.94
CA GLU A 57 20.27 3.21 -6.25
C GLU A 57 20.75 4.20 -5.20
N ALA A 58 21.29 3.71 -4.09
CA ALA A 58 21.65 4.50 -2.91
C ALA A 58 20.49 5.43 -2.47
N SER A 59 19.28 4.91 -2.47
CA SER A 59 18.08 5.69 -2.15
C SER A 59 17.06 4.90 -1.33
N THR A 60 16.24 5.63 -0.62
CA THR A 60 15.18 5.08 0.23
C THR A 60 13.81 5.37 -0.40
N TYR A 61 12.93 4.39 -0.37
CA TYR A 61 11.56 4.51 -0.88
C TYR A 61 10.55 4.22 0.23
N LEU A 62 9.45 4.96 0.19
CA LEU A 62 8.25 4.68 0.96
C LEU A 62 7.26 3.97 0.06
N ARG A 63 6.77 2.81 0.50
CA ARG A 63 5.73 2.07 -0.19
C ARG A 63 4.53 1.90 0.74
N VAL A 64 3.35 2.19 0.24
CA VAL A 64 2.08 1.97 0.93
C VAL A 64 1.25 1.04 0.08
N CYS A 65 0.78 -0.05 0.65
CA CYS A 65 0.06 -1.10 -0.06
C CYS A 65 -1.19 -1.49 0.72
N SER A 66 -2.31 -1.65 0.03
CA SER A 66 -3.54 -2.12 0.65
C SER A 66 -4.15 -3.25 -0.20
N PRO A 67 -4.37 -4.44 0.37
CA PRO A 67 -5.07 -5.51 -0.33
C PRO A 67 -6.52 -5.11 -0.59
N VAL A 68 -7.03 -5.43 -1.77
CA VAL A 68 -8.39 -5.06 -2.17
C VAL A 68 -9.29 -6.30 -2.24
N VAL A 69 -8.97 -7.23 -3.14
CA VAL A 69 -9.70 -8.49 -3.31
C VAL A 69 -8.75 -9.60 -3.73
N THR A 70 -9.23 -10.84 -3.62
CA THR A 70 -8.63 -11.99 -4.28
C THR A 70 -9.33 -12.19 -5.62
N LEU A 71 -8.57 -12.50 -6.67
CA LEU A 71 -9.15 -12.73 -8.01
C LEU A 71 -10.24 -13.80 -7.97
N PRO A 72 -11.29 -13.66 -8.80
CA PRO A 72 -12.27 -14.71 -8.95
C PRO A 72 -11.63 -15.96 -9.57
N THR A 73 -12.20 -17.13 -9.30
CA THR A 73 -11.68 -18.40 -9.84
C THR A 73 -12.08 -18.63 -11.30
N ASP A 74 -13.16 -18.02 -11.75
CA ASP A 74 -13.61 -18.13 -13.13
C ASP A 74 -12.66 -17.36 -14.07
N PRO A 75 -12.07 -18.03 -15.08
CA PRO A 75 -11.09 -17.37 -15.98
C PRO A 75 -11.64 -16.16 -16.73
N THR A 76 -12.90 -16.22 -17.14
CA THR A 76 -13.53 -15.07 -17.85
C THR A 76 -13.63 -13.86 -16.93
N ASN A 77 -14.03 -14.06 -15.69
CA ASN A 77 -14.12 -12.99 -14.70
C ASN A 77 -12.74 -12.47 -14.31
N GLN A 78 -11.73 -13.34 -14.24
CA GLN A 78 -10.35 -12.91 -13.99
C GLN A 78 -9.86 -11.95 -15.07
N VAL A 79 -10.03 -12.31 -16.34
CA VAL A 79 -9.62 -11.47 -17.47
C VAL A 79 -10.36 -10.13 -17.44
N ALA A 80 -11.66 -10.17 -17.20
CA ALA A 80 -12.47 -8.94 -17.14
C ALA A 80 -12.02 -8.02 -16.01
N LEU A 81 -11.72 -8.56 -14.83
CA LEU A 81 -11.23 -7.78 -13.70
C LEU A 81 -9.85 -7.18 -13.99
N VAL A 82 -8.90 -7.97 -14.49
CA VAL A 82 -7.55 -7.50 -14.82
C VAL A 82 -7.61 -6.37 -15.84
N ARG A 83 -8.45 -6.51 -16.86
CA ARG A 83 -8.68 -5.44 -17.83
C ARG A 83 -9.20 -4.17 -17.17
N ARG A 84 -10.16 -4.31 -16.26
CA ARG A 84 -10.71 -3.17 -15.52
C ARG A 84 -9.66 -2.48 -14.66
N LEU A 85 -8.77 -3.23 -14.02
CA LEU A 85 -7.67 -2.66 -13.25
C LEU A 85 -6.75 -1.77 -14.10
N LEU A 86 -6.41 -2.25 -15.29
CA LEU A 86 -5.58 -1.49 -16.23
C LEU A 86 -6.28 -0.23 -16.71
N GLU A 87 -7.59 -0.31 -16.98
CA GLU A 87 -8.38 0.87 -17.37
C GLU A 87 -8.43 1.90 -16.24
N LEU A 88 -8.63 1.47 -15.01
CA LEU A 88 -8.64 2.36 -13.85
C LEU A 88 -7.28 3.01 -13.62
N ASN A 89 -6.19 2.26 -13.79
CA ASN A 89 -4.83 2.80 -13.70
C ASN A 89 -4.60 3.89 -14.76
N ALA A 90 -5.07 3.65 -15.99
CA ALA A 90 -4.95 4.63 -17.07
C ALA A 90 -5.76 5.90 -16.81
N ALA A 91 -6.93 5.77 -16.18
CA ALA A 91 -7.75 6.91 -15.80
C ALA A 91 -7.16 7.72 -14.66
N GLY A 92 -6.34 7.08 -13.82
CA GLY A 92 -5.64 7.70 -12.71
C GLY A 92 -6.32 7.51 -11.36
N LEU A 93 -5.51 7.12 -10.38
CA LEU A 93 -5.95 6.90 -9.00
C LEU A 93 -5.23 7.84 -8.01
N ALA A 94 -4.72 8.96 -8.50
CA ALA A 94 -4.03 9.98 -7.69
C ALA A 94 -2.90 9.37 -6.83
N ASN A 95 -1.74 9.12 -7.41
CA ASN A 95 -0.56 8.52 -6.75
C ASN A 95 -0.77 7.09 -6.26
N ALA A 96 -1.68 6.36 -6.89
CA ALA A 96 -1.90 4.95 -6.61
C ALA A 96 -2.09 4.19 -7.92
N ALA A 97 -1.87 2.89 -7.87
CA ALA A 97 -2.14 1.99 -8.98
C ALA A 97 -2.56 0.63 -8.42
N PHE A 98 -3.34 -0.10 -9.18
CA PHE A 98 -3.62 -1.49 -8.89
C PHE A 98 -2.51 -2.39 -9.45
N GLY A 99 -2.24 -3.47 -8.73
CA GLY A 99 -1.34 -4.53 -9.17
C GLY A 99 -1.79 -5.87 -8.64
N LEU A 100 -1.05 -6.90 -9.02
CA LEU A 100 -1.29 -8.26 -8.55
C LEU A 100 -0.10 -8.75 -7.74
N MET A 101 -0.40 -9.37 -6.60
CA MET A 101 0.56 -10.13 -5.81
C MET A 101 0.01 -11.55 -5.69
N GLY A 102 0.48 -12.45 -6.57
CA GLY A 102 -0.15 -13.74 -6.76
C GLY A 102 -1.56 -13.56 -7.32
N ASP A 103 -2.55 -14.10 -6.66
CA ASP A 103 -3.97 -13.95 -7.03
C ASP A 103 -4.67 -12.82 -6.26
N ARG A 104 -3.91 -12.01 -5.51
CA ARG A 104 -4.45 -10.89 -4.74
C ARG A 104 -4.28 -9.59 -5.51
N VAL A 105 -5.37 -8.85 -5.66
CA VAL A 105 -5.36 -7.48 -6.17
C VAL A 105 -4.97 -6.55 -5.02
N VAL A 106 -3.98 -5.70 -5.26
CA VAL A 106 -3.52 -4.71 -4.29
C VAL A 106 -3.56 -3.31 -4.89
N ALA A 107 -3.78 -2.31 -4.06
CA ALA A 107 -3.54 -0.92 -4.40
C ALA A 107 -2.20 -0.52 -3.82
N VAL A 108 -1.36 0.17 -4.60
CA VAL A 108 0.02 0.48 -4.25
C VAL A 108 0.33 1.93 -4.56
N SER A 109 1.10 2.56 -3.66
CA SER A 109 1.75 3.84 -3.89
C SER A 109 3.22 3.68 -3.48
N GLU A 110 4.15 4.14 -4.32
CA GLU A 110 5.57 4.10 -4.01
C GLU A 110 6.21 5.42 -4.43
N ARG A 111 7.06 5.95 -3.58
CA ARG A 111 7.71 7.23 -3.82
C ARG A 111 9.07 7.30 -3.13
N PRO A 112 10.01 8.11 -3.67
CA PRO A 112 11.25 8.37 -2.97
C PRO A 112 10.97 9.01 -1.61
N ALA A 113 11.77 8.64 -0.61
CA ALA A 113 11.65 9.20 0.73
C ALA A 113 12.32 10.58 0.85
N ALA A 114 13.12 10.99 -0.13
CA ALA A 114 13.73 12.31 -0.17
C ALA A 114 12.63 13.39 -0.09
N ASP A 115 12.82 14.35 0.79
CA ASP A 115 11.91 15.48 1.01
C ASP A 115 10.48 15.09 1.43
N LEU A 116 10.30 13.86 1.91
CA LEU A 116 9.02 13.38 2.41
C LEU A 116 8.65 14.10 3.71
N ASP A 117 7.39 14.52 3.84
CA ASP A 117 6.88 15.12 5.08
C ASP A 117 5.77 14.25 5.72
N ALA A 118 5.41 14.60 6.97
CA ALA A 118 4.41 13.86 7.74
C ALA A 118 3.02 13.89 7.08
N GLY A 119 2.65 15.01 6.47
CA GLY A 119 1.37 15.14 5.78
C GLY A 119 1.26 14.22 4.58
N GLU A 120 2.35 14.04 3.86
CA GLU A 120 2.41 13.15 2.70
C GLU A 120 2.30 11.68 3.10
N VAL A 121 2.92 11.27 4.20
CA VAL A 121 2.81 9.91 4.73
C VAL A 121 1.38 9.63 5.17
N GLU A 122 0.79 10.52 5.94
CA GLU A 122 -0.61 10.39 6.41
C GLU A 122 -1.57 10.33 5.22
N GLN A 123 -1.40 11.21 4.23
CA GLN A 123 -2.24 11.25 3.05
C GLN A 123 -2.14 9.96 2.24
N SER A 124 -0.96 9.40 2.09
CA SER A 124 -0.77 8.12 1.38
C SER A 124 -1.52 6.99 2.09
N ILE A 125 -1.41 6.90 3.40
CA ILE A 125 -2.10 5.87 4.19
C ILE A 125 -3.62 5.99 4.02
N LYS A 126 -4.16 7.20 4.18
CA LYS A 126 -5.60 7.46 4.04
C LYS A 126 -6.09 7.16 2.63
N HIS A 127 -5.32 7.57 1.63
CA HIS A 127 -5.69 7.39 0.23
C HIS A 127 -5.74 5.91 -0.16
N LEU A 128 -4.74 5.13 0.21
CA LEU A 128 -4.71 3.70 -0.10
C LEU A 128 -5.84 2.95 0.61
N ALA A 129 -6.12 3.29 1.86
CA ALA A 129 -7.26 2.73 2.58
C ALA A 129 -8.59 3.07 1.88
N ALA A 130 -8.76 4.30 1.43
CA ALA A 130 -9.96 4.75 0.73
C ALA A 130 -10.12 4.05 -0.63
N VAL A 131 -9.04 3.86 -1.37
CA VAL A 131 -9.06 3.11 -2.65
C VAL A 131 -9.51 1.68 -2.39
N SER A 132 -8.94 1.01 -1.40
CA SER A 132 -9.33 -0.35 -1.05
C SER A 132 -10.82 -0.44 -0.68
N ASP A 133 -11.28 0.42 0.21
CA ASP A 133 -12.69 0.43 0.65
C ASP A 133 -13.66 0.76 -0.49
N THR A 134 -13.24 1.60 -1.43
CA THR A 134 -14.10 1.97 -2.57
C THR A 134 -14.25 0.80 -3.55
N PHE A 135 -13.20 0.06 -3.80
CA PHE A 135 -13.18 -0.93 -4.87
C PHE A 135 -13.40 -2.38 -4.42
N ASP A 136 -13.21 -2.72 -3.15
CA ASP A 136 -13.39 -4.09 -2.69
C ASP A 136 -14.82 -4.60 -2.93
N ASP A 137 -15.82 -3.82 -2.56
CA ASP A 137 -17.23 -4.16 -2.79
C ASP A 137 -17.56 -4.21 -4.28
N ARG A 138 -17.06 -3.23 -5.04
CA ARG A 138 -17.32 -3.16 -6.49
C ARG A 138 -16.76 -4.37 -7.22
N PHE A 139 -15.53 -4.74 -6.94
CA PHE A 139 -14.91 -5.89 -7.60
C PHE A 139 -15.54 -7.21 -7.17
N ALA A 140 -15.92 -7.34 -5.90
CA ALA A 140 -16.64 -8.51 -5.42
C ALA A 140 -17.99 -8.65 -6.12
N LYS A 141 -18.72 -7.55 -6.25
CA LYS A 141 -20.06 -7.55 -6.84
C LYS A 141 -20.04 -7.72 -8.36
N GLU A 142 -19.15 -7.01 -9.06
CA GLU A 142 -19.12 -7.03 -10.53
C GLU A 142 -18.43 -8.25 -11.12
N PHE A 143 -17.40 -8.78 -10.46
CA PHE A 143 -16.53 -9.82 -11.01
C PHE A 143 -16.52 -11.11 -10.21
N GLY A 144 -17.24 -11.17 -9.09
CA GLY A 144 -17.22 -12.34 -8.25
C GLY A 144 -15.91 -12.53 -7.48
N ALA A 145 -15.14 -11.47 -7.28
CA ALA A 145 -13.94 -11.48 -6.46
C ALA A 145 -14.30 -11.61 -4.97
N THR A 146 -13.35 -12.09 -4.17
CA THR A 146 -13.51 -12.20 -2.72
C THR A 146 -12.76 -11.03 -2.06
N LYS A 147 -13.39 -10.36 -1.12
CA LYS A 147 -12.71 -9.28 -0.36
C LYS A 147 -11.47 -9.83 0.34
N ALA A 148 -10.42 -9.05 0.32
CA ALA A 148 -9.16 -9.41 0.96
C ALA A 148 -9.22 -9.33 2.48
#